data_1281a31a4a35ce8a0bde86067ceacf6b
#
_entry.id   1281a31a4a35ce8a0bde86067ceacf6b
#
_cell.length_a   1.000
_cell.length_b   1.000
_cell.length_c   1.000
_cell.angle_alpha   90.00
_cell.angle_beta   90.00
_cell.angle_gamma   90.00
#
_symmetry.space_group_name_H-M   'P 1'
#
loop_
_entity.id
_entity.type
_entity.pdbx_description
1 polymer ?
#
loop_
_entity_poly.entity_id
_entity_poly.type
_entity_poly.pdbx_seq_one_letter_code
_entity_poly.pdbx_strand_id
1 'polypeptide(L)'
;MKKLFTQDCLVEKNFLSAELCQRWEKKIFSRPDIFGPDVDPEYGQMAAYYGMIEAGLNESYYRYAEKHNHYLQTEFPEVNEIITDIGAKILQKSGIKAGSLPVVPRDKKYFLVAGFNLQLKTWTLYNIHTDTEGLLLYPESIFNPETRAYSAVISIKRTAQYVNDRGGDLDIWKKRYLANQLEEFYKTDGCRAKSNTLRKKVPYDIGNLVIFDSFMPHVVLPFKVKKKADRRISFVIHFNYRRYTDRNPFPHLEYWY
;
A
#
# COMPACT_ATOMS: atom_id res chain seq x y z
N MET A 1 -26.70 4.86 -1.90
CA MET A 1 -25.47 4.08 -1.69
C MET A 1 -24.74 4.66 -0.51
N LYS A 2 -24.48 3.89 0.55
CA LYS A 2 -23.73 4.36 1.71
C LYS A 2 -22.27 4.63 1.31
N LYS A 3 -21.83 5.88 1.54
CA LYS A 3 -20.45 6.33 1.30
C LYS A 3 -19.53 5.71 2.36
N LEU A 4 -18.99 4.51 2.13
CA LEU A 4 -18.36 3.73 3.19
C LEU A 4 -16.88 3.99 3.42
N PHE A 5 -16.14 4.48 2.42
CA PHE A 5 -14.73 4.83 2.60
C PHE A 5 -14.40 6.31 2.35
N THR A 6 -15.40 7.15 2.09
CA THR A 6 -15.18 8.56 1.74
C THR A 6 -14.78 9.45 2.92
N GLN A 7 -14.74 8.92 4.15
CA GLN A 7 -14.38 9.72 5.34
C GLN A 7 -13.55 8.97 6.39
N ASP A 8 -13.32 7.65 6.26
CA ASP A 8 -12.61 6.89 7.28
C ASP A 8 -11.77 5.74 6.71
N CYS A 9 -10.65 5.45 7.34
CA CYS A 9 -9.89 4.23 7.13
C CYS A 9 -10.34 3.17 8.14
N LEU A 10 -10.27 1.90 7.74
CA LEU A 10 -10.38 0.77 8.65
C LEU A 10 -9.03 0.55 9.31
N VAL A 11 -9.01 0.44 10.62
CA VAL A 11 -7.82 0.01 11.38
C VAL A 11 -8.21 -1.23 12.16
N GLU A 12 -7.54 -2.33 11.88
CA GLU A 12 -7.69 -3.58 12.63
C GLU A 12 -6.40 -3.86 13.41
N LYS A 13 -6.54 -3.88 14.73
CA LYS A 13 -5.40 -4.13 15.61
C LYS A 13 -5.10 -5.63 15.67
N ASN A 14 -3.81 -5.97 15.75
CA ASN A 14 -3.33 -7.35 15.86
C ASN A 14 -3.89 -8.27 14.75
N PHE A 15 -4.04 -7.74 13.54
CA PHE A 15 -4.46 -8.52 12.37
C PHE A 15 -3.46 -9.64 12.07
N LEU A 16 -2.16 -9.36 12.17
CA LEU A 16 -1.13 -10.39 12.25
C LEU A 16 -0.59 -10.50 13.67
N SER A 17 -0.27 -11.72 14.09
CA SER A 17 0.37 -11.92 15.38
C SER A 17 1.80 -11.37 15.39
N ALA A 18 2.30 -10.99 16.57
CA ALA A 18 3.66 -10.53 16.72
C ALA A 18 4.70 -11.59 16.30
N GLU A 19 4.41 -12.87 16.56
CA GLU A 19 5.24 -14.02 16.18
C GLU A 19 5.32 -14.15 14.66
N LEU A 20 4.20 -13.98 13.94
CA LEU A 20 4.16 -14.02 12.49
C LEU A 20 4.95 -12.85 11.90
N CYS A 21 4.77 -11.65 12.42
CA CYS A 21 5.54 -10.48 12.01
C CYS A 21 7.05 -10.68 12.22
N GLN A 22 7.46 -11.26 13.37
CA GLN A 22 8.86 -11.56 13.64
C GLN A 22 9.42 -12.64 12.70
N ARG A 23 8.63 -13.67 12.38
CA ARG A 23 9.01 -14.71 11.42
C ARG A 23 9.21 -14.10 10.02
N TRP A 24 8.30 -13.23 9.59
CA TRP A 24 8.41 -12.53 8.31
C TRP A 24 9.63 -11.60 8.26
N GLU A 25 9.88 -10.84 9.33
CA GLU A 25 11.08 -10.01 9.42
C GLU A 25 12.37 -10.83 9.21
N LYS A 26 12.50 -11.98 9.88
CA LYS A 26 13.67 -12.87 9.72
C LYS A 26 13.82 -13.36 8.28
N LYS A 27 12.73 -13.79 7.65
CA LYS A 27 12.74 -14.26 6.25
C LYS A 27 13.14 -13.17 5.28
N ILE A 28 12.59 -11.96 5.42
CA ILE A 28 12.93 -10.80 4.59
C ILE A 28 14.44 -10.55 4.60
N PHE A 29 15.08 -10.58 5.76
CA PHE A 29 16.51 -10.32 5.86
C PHE A 29 17.41 -11.51 5.51
N SER A 30 16.87 -12.70 5.36
CA SER A 30 17.63 -13.86 4.87
C SER A 30 17.87 -13.85 3.35
N ARG A 31 17.09 -13.04 2.61
CA ARG A 31 17.11 -13.00 1.14
C ARG A 31 17.17 -11.56 0.60
N PRO A 32 18.28 -10.84 0.85
CA PRO A 32 18.43 -9.46 0.36
C PRO A 32 18.46 -9.36 -1.17
N ASP A 33 18.77 -10.45 -1.87
CA ASP A 33 18.83 -10.55 -3.32
C ASP A 33 17.48 -10.40 -4.03
N ILE A 34 16.37 -10.47 -3.29
CA ILE A 34 15.01 -10.36 -3.83
C ILE A 34 14.58 -8.91 -3.99
N PHE A 35 15.15 -8.05 -3.16
CA PHE A 35 14.88 -6.62 -3.25
C PHE A 35 15.74 -6.03 -4.37
N GLY A 36 15.11 -5.23 -5.22
CA GLY A 36 15.79 -4.52 -6.28
C GLY A 36 16.92 -3.63 -5.75
N PRO A 37 17.82 -3.18 -6.61
CA PRO A 37 18.77 -2.14 -6.23
C PRO A 37 18.02 -0.97 -5.64
N ASP A 38 18.65 -0.24 -4.72
CA ASP A 38 18.10 1.01 -4.20
C ASP A 38 17.75 1.94 -5.38
N VAL A 39 16.54 1.79 -5.89
CA VAL A 39 16.07 2.59 -7.04
C VAL A 39 15.89 4.03 -6.62
N ASP A 40 15.58 4.21 -5.34
CA ASP A 40 15.64 5.48 -4.67
C ASP A 40 16.18 5.28 -3.25
N PRO A 41 17.39 5.73 -2.95
CA PRO A 41 17.98 5.64 -1.62
C PRO A 41 17.17 6.39 -0.56
N GLU A 42 16.26 7.29 -0.96
CA GLU A 42 15.38 8.02 -0.05
C GLU A 42 14.13 7.20 0.31
N TYR A 43 13.61 6.37 -0.61
CA TYR A 43 12.40 5.55 -0.39
C TYR A 43 12.69 4.16 0.23
N GLY A 44 13.95 3.80 0.41
CA GLY A 44 14.31 2.49 0.96
C GLY A 44 14.31 1.38 -0.09
N GLN A 45 14.30 0.13 0.38
CA GLN A 45 14.35 -1.03 -0.50
C GLN A 45 12.94 -1.56 -0.78
N MET A 46 12.62 -1.64 -2.07
CA MET A 46 11.39 -2.24 -2.60
C MET A 46 11.78 -3.31 -3.62
N ALA A 47 10.99 -4.37 -3.73
CA ALA A 47 11.25 -5.42 -4.71
C ALA A 47 11.14 -4.89 -6.14
N ALA A 48 10.04 -4.22 -6.41
CA ALA A 48 9.74 -3.52 -7.63
C ALA A 48 8.71 -2.43 -7.31
N TYR A 49 8.69 -1.35 -8.01
CA TYR A 49 7.67 -0.33 -7.84
C TYR A 49 7.31 0.32 -9.18
N TYR A 50 6.12 0.86 -9.26
CA TYR A 50 5.56 1.36 -10.51
C TYR A 50 6.40 2.49 -11.16
N GLY A 51 7.06 3.33 -10.37
CA GLY A 51 7.97 4.35 -10.87
C GLY A 51 9.11 3.81 -11.75
N MET A 52 9.45 2.53 -11.63
CA MET A 52 10.40 1.89 -12.58
C MET A 52 9.81 1.83 -13.99
N ILE A 53 8.50 1.59 -14.12
CA ILE A 53 7.81 1.57 -15.42
C ILE A 53 7.76 2.99 -15.99
N GLU A 54 7.46 4.00 -15.18
CA GLU A 54 7.46 5.41 -15.58
C GLU A 54 8.86 5.87 -16.03
N ALA A 55 9.91 5.34 -15.41
CA ALA A 55 11.29 5.60 -15.78
C ALA A 55 11.76 4.78 -17.01
N GLY A 56 10.89 3.99 -17.64
CA GLY A 56 11.24 3.15 -18.80
C GLY A 56 12.00 1.88 -18.46
N LEU A 57 12.09 1.49 -17.18
CA LEU A 57 12.81 0.32 -16.68
C LEU A 57 11.92 -0.95 -16.65
N ASN A 58 11.09 -1.15 -17.67
CA ASN A 58 10.06 -2.19 -17.71
C ASN A 58 10.62 -3.61 -17.50
N GLU A 59 11.72 -3.96 -18.18
CA GLU A 59 12.31 -5.28 -18.04
C GLU A 59 12.83 -5.54 -16.63
N SER A 60 13.44 -4.53 -16.02
CA SER A 60 13.91 -4.62 -14.64
C SER A 60 12.73 -4.78 -13.68
N TYR A 61 11.67 -4.01 -13.87
CA TYR A 61 10.46 -4.14 -13.06
C TYR A 61 9.91 -5.57 -13.12
N TYR A 62 9.66 -6.10 -14.32
CA TYR A 62 9.06 -7.43 -14.48
C TYR A 62 9.93 -8.53 -13.90
N ARG A 63 11.24 -8.44 -14.09
CA ARG A 63 12.20 -9.41 -13.52
C ARG A 63 12.17 -9.42 -11.99
N TYR A 64 12.11 -8.25 -11.36
CA TYR A 64 12.04 -8.15 -9.90
C TYR A 64 10.65 -8.57 -9.39
N ALA A 65 9.58 -8.19 -10.07
CA ALA A 65 8.23 -8.60 -9.72
C ALA A 65 8.06 -10.12 -9.77
N GLU A 66 8.56 -10.78 -10.82
CA GLU A 66 8.52 -12.24 -10.96
C GLU A 66 9.26 -12.95 -9.83
N LYS A 67 10.49 -12.53 -9.55
CA LYS A 67 11.29 -13.08 -8.44
C LYS A 67 10.58 -12.90 -7.10
N HIS A 68 10.05 -11.72 -6.85
CA HIS A 68 9.39 -11.41 -5.60
C HIS A 68 8.08 -12.18 -5.44
N ASN A 69 7.28 -12.29 -6.49
CA ASN A 69 6.05 -13.08 -6.48
C ASN A 69 6.34 -14.55 -6.18
N HIS A 70 7.37 -15.12 -6.82
CA HIS A 70 7.81 -16.49 -6.53
C HIS A 70 8.24 -16.62 -5.05
N TYR A 71 9.01 -15.67 -4.55
CA TYR A 71 9.44 -15.65 -3.16
C TYR A 71 8.26 -15.54 -2.18
N LEU A 72 7.30 -14.65 -2.45
CA LEU A 72 6.10 -14.55 -1.62
C LEU A 72 5.34 -15.90 -1.56
N GLN A 73 5.18 -16.56 -2.69
CA GLN A 73 4.46 -17.84 -2.76
C GLN A 73 5.18 -18.97 -2.02
N THR A 74 6.52 -19.00 -2.07
CA THR A 74 7.32 -20.08 -1.47
C THR A 74 7.62 -19.86 0.00
N GLU A 75 7.92 -18.63 0.39
CA GLU A 75 8.39 -18.32 1.74
C GLU A 75 7.30 -17.80 2.68
N PHE A 76 6.21 -17.27 2.14
CA PHE A 76 5.11 -16.68 2.91
C PHE A 76 3.77 -17.33 2.52
N PRO A 77 3.56 -18.61 2.81
CA PRO A 77 2.36 -19.34 2.37
C PRO A 77 1.06 -18.70 2.87
N GLU A 78 1.12 -17.94 3.96
CA GLU A 78 -0.02 -17.24 4.53
C GLU A 78 -0.50 -16.05 3.70
N VAL A 79 0.31 -15.55 2.76
CA VAL A 79 0.03 -14.32 2.00
C VAL A 79 -1.28 -14.41 1.22
N ASN A 80 -1.57 -15.54 0.59
CA ASN A 80 -2.80 -15.70 -0.17
C ASN A 80 -4.06 -15.64 0.71
N GLU A 81 -3.99 -16.23 1.90
CA GLU A 81 -5.08 -16.17 2.88
C GLU A 81 -5.27 -14.73 3.39
N ILE A 82 -4.17 -14.05 3.70
CA ILE A 82 -4.17 -12.66 4.13
C ILE A 82 -4.80 -11.74 3.07
N ILE A 83 -4.42 -11.90 1.80
CA ILE A 83 -4.99 -11.12 0.69
C ILE A 83 -6.50 -11.38 0.58
N THR A 84 -6.91 -12.63 0.69
CA THR A 84 -8.32 -13.03 0.65
C THR A 84 -9.12 -12.39 1.78
N ASP A 85 -8.58 -12.43 3.01
CA ASP A 85 -9.25 -11.86 4.19
C ASP A 85 -9.36 -10.33 4.08
N ILE A 86 -8.30 -9.65 3.64
CA ILE A 86 -8.34 -8.21 3.38
C ILE A 86 -9.41 -7.87 2.33
N GLY A 87 -9.45 -8.63 1.22
CA GLY A 87 -10.45 -8.45 0.18
C GLY A 87 -11.88 -8.62 0.70
N ALA A 88 -12.12 -9.64 1.51
CA ALA A 88 -13.42 -9.87 2.16
C ALA A 88 -13.83 -8.69 3.06
N LYS A 89 -12.88 -8.13 3.85
CA LYS A 89 -13.12 -6.96 4.69
C LYS A 89 -13.46 -5.72 3.86
N ILE A 90 -12.78 -5.51 2.72
CA ILE A 90 -13.08 -4.41 1.79
C ILE A 90 -14.51 -4.57 1.27
N LEU A 91 -14.88 -5.74 0.77
CA LEU A 91 -16.21 -6.01 0.24
C LEU A 91 -17.31 -5.80 1.29
N GLN A 92 -17.11 -6.35 2.48
CA GLN A 92 -18.05 -6.19 3.60
C GLN A 92 -18.25 -4.72 3.98
N LYS A 93 -17.17 -3.97 4.12
CA LYS A 93 -17.22 -2.54 4.52
C LYS A 93 -17.77 -1.65 3.42
N SER A 94 -17.44 -1.92 2.17
CA SER A 94 -17.92 -1.12 1.04
C SER A 94 -19.37 -1.42 0.66
N GLY A 95 -19.96 -2.49 1.20
CA GLY A 95 -21.29 -2.95 0.81
C GLY A 95 -21.37 -3.42 -0.64
N ILE A 96 -20.20 -3.70 -1.23
CA ILE A 96 -20.09 -4.21 -2.59
C ILE A 96 -20.38 -5.71 -2.55
N LYS A 97 -21.35 -6.14 -3.35
CA LYS A 97 -21.56 -7.56 -3.63
C LYS A 97 -20.64 -7.95 -4.77
N ALA A 98 -19.55 -8.63 -4.45
CA ALA A 98 -18.70 -9.25 -5.45
C ALA A 98 -18.97 -10.75 -5.49
N GLY A 99 -18.97 -11.32 -6.69
CA GLY A 99 -19.23 -12.74 -6.91
C GLY A 99 -18.05 -13.65 -6.68
N SER A 100 -16.85 -13.09 -6.37
CA SER A 100 -15.62 -13.88 -6.29
C SER A 100 -14.62 -13.30 -5.29
N LEU A 101 -13.72 -14.15 -4.86
CA LEU A 101 -12.51 -13.78 -4.10
C LEU A 101 -11.64 -12.82 -4.93
N PRO A 102 -10.77 -12.02 -4.26
CA PRO A 102 -9.80 -11.18 -4.95
C PRO A 102 -8.95 -12.00 -5.93
N VAL A 103 -8.73 -11.45 -7.11
CA VAL A 103 -7.95 -12.10 -8.17
C VAL A 103 -6.83 -11.19 -8.68
N VAL A 104 -5.74 -11.80 -9.11
CA VAL A 104 -4.71 -11.07 -9.88
C VAL A 104 -5.25 -10.79 -11.27
N PRO A 105 -5.13 -9.57 -11.81
CA PRO A 105 -5.52 -9.27 -13.16
C PRO A 105 -4.82 -10.20 -14.15
N ARG A 106 -5.56 -10.92 -14.99
CA ARG A 106 -5.00 -11.93 -15.92
C ARG A 106 -3.92 -11.38 -16.83
N ASP A 107 -4.12 -10.17 -17.30
CA ASP A 107 -3.16 -9.50 -18.19
C ASP A 107 -1.96 -8.90 -17.44
N LYS A 108 -2.00 -9.00 -16.12
CA LYS A 108 -1.03 -8.39 -15.19
C LYS A 108 -0.25 -9.44 -14.39
N LYS A 109 -0.16 -10.68 -14.90
CA LYS A 109 0.57 -11.79 -14.26
C LYS A 109 2.04 -11.48 -13.95
N TYR A 110 2.59 -10.47 -14.61
CA TYR A 110 3.96 -10.01 -14.40
C TYR A 110 4.09 -8.90 -13.38
N PHE A 111 2.97 -8.36 -12.87
CA PHE A 111 3.00 -7.33 -11.85
C PHE A 111 3.24 -7.94 -10.47
N LEU A 112 3.83 -7.13 -9.61
CA LEU A 112 3.98 -7.47 -8.22
C LEU A 112 2.59 -7.61 -7.58
N VAL A 113 2.31 -8.74 -6.93
CA VAL A 113 0.97 -9.01 -6.35
C VAL A 113 0.81 -8.37 -4.98
N ALA A 114 1.90 -8.25 -4.23
CA ALA A 114 1.98 -7.58 -2.94
C ALA A 114 3.45 -7.28 -2.66
N GLY A 115 3.76 -6.30 -1.85
CA GLY A 115 5.14 -5.90 -1.65
C GLY A 115 5.52 -5.61 -0.22
N PHE A 116 6.79 -5.88 0.10
CA PHE A 116 7.42 -5.37 1.31
C PHE A 116 8.13 -4.06 1.02
N ASN A 117 7.78 -3.04 1.78
CA ASN A 117 8.47 -1.75 1.77
C ASN A 117 9.39 -1.69 2.99
N LEU A 118 10.70 -1.65 2.74
CA LEU A 118 11.74 -1.66 3.76
C LEU A 118 12.37 -0.28 3.86
N GLN A 119 12.19 0.37 4.98
CA GLN A 119 12.81 1.65 5.29
C GLN A 119 13.90 1.44 6.35
N LEU A 120 15.14 1.37 5.89
CA LEU A 120 16.33 1.05 6.69
C LEU A 120 17.17 2.28 7.03
N LYS A 121 16.82 3.44 6.50
CA LYS A 121 17.49 4.72 6.71
C LYS A 121 16.54 5.70 7.40
N THR A 122 17.08 6.75 7.97
CA THR A 122 16.29 7.86 8.49
C THR A 122 15.43 8.45 7.39
N TRP A 123 14.13 8.53 7.64
CA TRP A 123 13.15 9.11 6.74
C TRP A 123 12.82 10.51 7.18
N THR A 124 13.19 11.48 6.39
CA THR A 124 12.99 12.91 6.68
C THR A 124 11.94 13.56 5.82
N LEU A 125 11.56 12.90 4.72
CA LEU A 125 10.60 13.43 3.78
C LEU A 125 9.18 13.39 4.35
N TYR A 126 8.47 14.48 4.15
CA TYR A 126 7.05 14.60 4.39
C TYR A 126 6.33 14.58 3.03
N ASN A 127 6.45 13.42 2.34
CA ASN A 127 5.90 13.26 1.00
C ASN A 127 4.44 12.81 1.09
N ILE A 128 3.51 13.75 0.86
CA ILE A 128 2.09 13.44 0.78
C ILE A 128 1.80 12.93 -0.63
N HIS A 129 1.13 11.79 -0.74
CA HIS A 129 0.79 11.19 -2.03
C HIS A 129 -0.55 10.44 -1.94
N THR A 130 -1.01 9.97 -3.09
CA THR A 130 -2.12 9.02 -3.22
C THR A 130 -1.59 7.75 -3.88
N ASP A 131 -2.19 6.61 -3.59
CA ASP A 131 -1.80 5.32 -4.17
C ASP A 131 -2.57 5.06 -5.48
N THR A 132 -2.62 6.05 -6.37
CA THR A 132 -3.33 5.93 -7.65
C THR A 132 -2.43 5.50 -8.79
N GLU A 133 -1.14 5.39 -8.57
CA GLU A 133 -0.14 5.02 -9.58
C GLU A 133 -0.45 3.66 -10.22
N GLY A 134 -0.82 2.65 -9.44
CA GLY A 134 -1.25 1.36 -9.97
C GLY A 134 -2.49 1.43 -10.88
N LEU A 135 -3.32 2.47 -10.73
CA LEU A 135 -4.48 2.70 -11.60
C LEU A 135 -4.09 3.29 -12.96
N LEU A 136 -2.86 3.73 -13.18
CA LEU A 136 -2.37 4.14 -14.49
C LEU A 136 -2.41 3.01 -15.51
N LEU A 137 -2.50 1.76 -15.06
CA LEU A 137 -2.84 0.61 -15.91
C LEU A 137 -4.27 0.68 -16.49
N TYR A 138 -5.09 1.54 -15.89
CA TYR A 138 -6.47 1.81 -16.28
C TYR A 138 -6.67 3.33 -16.29
N PRO A 139 -6.09 4.05 -17.29
CA PRO A 139 -6.02 5.52 -17.28
C PRO A 139 -7.37 6.21 -17.09
N GLU A 140 -8.44 5.62 -17.62
CA GLU A 140 -9.80 6.11 -17.45
C GLU A 140 -10.27 6.07 -15.98
N SER A 141 -9.68 5.18 -15.19
CA SER A 141 -10.08 4.98 -13.78
C SER A 141 -9.62 6.10 -12.87
N ILE A 142 -8.46 6.71 -13.12
CA ILE A 142 -7.89 7.75 -12.23
C ILE A 142 -8.67 9.06 -12.25
N PHE A 143 -9.43 9.29 -13.33
CA PHE A 143 -10.29 10.48 -13.51
C PHE A 143 -11.76 10.20 -13.22
N ASN A 144 -12.13 8.94 -12.98
CA ASN A 144 -13.50 8.54 -12.76
C ASN A 144 -13.84 8.58 -11.24
N PRO A 145 -14.77 9.45 -10.79
CA PRO A 145 -15.16 9.55 -9.39
C PRO A 145 -15.85 8.28 -8.85
N GLU A 146 -16.35 7.42 -9.73
CA GLU A 146 -16.98 6.15 -9.38
C GLU A 146 -15.96 5.02 -9.12
N THR A 147 -14.71 5.21 -9.50
CA THR A 147 -13.65 4.20 -9.25
C THR A 147 -13.52 3.93 -7.75
N ARG A 148 -13.40 2.67 -7.41
CA ARG A 148 -13.18 2.19 -6.04
C ARG A 148 -11.86 1.45 -5.99
N ALA A 149 -10.85 2.10 -5.42
CA ALA A 149 -9.54 1.53 -5.20
C ALA A 149 -9.17 1.68 -3.72
N TYR A 150 -8.47 0.69 -3.19
CA TYR A 150 -8.13 0.62 -1.78
C TYR A 150 -6.68 0.24 -1.60
N SER A 151 -6.03 0.88 -0.65
CA SER A 151 -4.70 0.51 -0.18
C SER A 151 -4.83 -0.19 1.16
N ALA A 152 -4.18 -1.34 1.28
CA ALA A 152 -4.09 -2.10 2.51
C ALA A 152 -2.63 -2.17 2.93
N VAL A 153 -2.34 -1.78 4.15
CA VAL A 153 -0.98 -1.71 4.68
C VAL A 153 -0.93 -2.41 6.03
N ILE A 154 -0.01 -3.37 6.17
CA ILE A 154 0.23 -4.08 7.42
C ILE A 154 1.61 -3.67 7.96
N SER A 155 1.69 -3.27 9.23
CA SER A 155 2.95 -2.99 9.89
C SER A 155 3.61 -4.28 10.36
N ILE A 156 4.75 -4.64 9.74
CA ILE A 156 5.51 -5.83 10.11
C ILE A 156 6.55 -5.51 11.17
N LYS A 157 7.22 -4.36 11.05
CA LYS A 157 8.26 -3.92 11.99
C LYS A 157 8.27 -2.41 12.14
N ARG A 158 8.40 -1.98 13.37
CA ARG A 158 8.59 -0.61 13.75
C ARG A 158 9.55 -0.55 14.94
N THR A 159 10.75 -0.07 14.71
CA THR A 159 11.76 0.07 15.80
C THR A 159 12.28 1.49 15.91
N ALA A 160 11.86 2.37 15.03
CA ALA A 160 12.36 3.72 15.03
C ALA A 160 11.85 4.51 16.24
N GLN A 161 12.73 5.27 16.88
CA GLN A 161 12.35 6.30 17.86
C GLN A 161 12.05 7.60 17.14
N TYR A 162 11.09 8.34 17.64
CA TYR A 162 10.40 9.37 16.89
C TYR A 162 10.58 10.76 17.45
N VAL A 163 10.46 11.70 16.54
CA VAL A 163 10.09 13.06 16.91
C VAL A 163 8.62 12.97 17.37
N ASN A 164 8.37 13.15 18.67
CA ASN A 164 7.03 13.09 19.30
C ASN A 164 6.34 11.71 19.29
N ASP A 165 7.07 10.61 19.42
CA ASP A 165 6.55 9.23 19.54
C ASP A 165 5.63 8.75 18.39
N ARG A 166 5.54 9.49 17.27
CA ARG A 166 4.64 9.19 16.15
C ARG A 166 5.33 8.90 14.82
N GLY A 167 6.64 8.93 14.75
CA GLY A 167 7.32 8.71 13.48
C GLY A 167 7.03 7.34 12.90
N GLY A 168 6.95 7.27 11.57
CA GLY A 168 6.50 6.09 10.86
C GLY A 168 5.00 5.79 10.96
N ASP A 169 4.24 6.56 11.77
CA ASP A 169 2.78 6.54 11.72
C ASP A 169 2.27 7.04 10.38
N LEU A 170 1.02 6.77 10.10
CA LEU A 170 0.35 7.22 8.89
C LEU A 170 -0.63 8.34 9.23
N ASP A 171 -0.51 9.46 8.53
CA ASP A 171 -1.55 10.48 8.51
C ASP A 171 -2.32 10.37 7.20
N ILE A 172 -3.65 10.29 7.26
CA ILE A 172 -4.53 10.13 6.10
C ILE A 172 -5.52 11.31 6.07
N TRP A 173 -5.61 11.99 4.94
CA TRP A 173 -6.61 13.05 4.72
C TRP A 173 -7.97 12.45 4.39
N LYS A 174 -9.02 12.93 5.02
CA LYS A 174 -10.39 12.37 4.92
C LYS A 174 -11.13 12.70 3.62
N LYS A 175 -10.51 13.35 2.66
CA LYS A 175 -11.09 13.74 1.38
C LYS A 175 -10.39 12.99 0.24
N ARG A 176 -11.18 12.51 -0.72
CA ARG A 176 -10.66 11.92 -1.95
C ARG A 176 -10.27 13.02 -2.93
N TYR A 177 -9.22 12.77 -3.69
CA TYR A 177 -8.75 13.63 -4.78
C TYR A 177 -8.50 12.78 -6.01
N LEU A 178 -9.16 13.10 -7.12
CA LEU A 178 -8.85 12.51 -8.42
C LEU A 178 -7.50 13.04 -8.92
N ALA A 179 -6.90 12.38 -9.90
CA ALA A 179 -5.59 12.77 -10.40
C ALA A 179 -5.51 14.24 -10.86
N ASN A 180 -6.55 14.73 -11.53
CA ASN A 180 -6.66 16.13 -11.96
C ASN A 180 -6.89 17.14 -10.82
N GLN A 181 -7.17 16.66 -9.61
CA GLN A 181 -7.41 17.50 -8.43
C GLN A 181 -6.19 17.52 -7.50
N LEU A 182 -5.19 16.67 -7.71
CA LEU A 182 -4.02 16.58 -6.83
C LEU A 182 -3.20 17.85 -6.84
N GLU A 183 -3.08 18.53 -7.98
CA GLU A 183 -2.37 19.81 -8.06
C GLU A 183 -3.02 20.88 -7.17
N GLU A 184 -4.35 20.95 -7.17
CA GLU A 184 -5.10 21.82 -6.27
C GLU A 184 -4.88 21.44 -4.80
N PHE A 185 -4.92 20.14 -4.50
CA PHE A 185 -4.61 19.65 -3.16
C PHE A 185 -3.23 20.09 -2.68
N TYR A 186 -2.19 19.95 -3.51
CA TYR A 186 -0.84 20.38 -3.12
C TYR A 186 -0.74 21.90 -2.90
N LYS A 187 -1.46 22.69 -3.70
CA LYS A 187 -1.48 24.15 -3.56
C LYS A 187 -2.26 24.63 -2.33
N THR A 188 -3.32 23.92 -1.95
CA THR A 188 -4.25 24.36 -0.89
C THR A 188 -4.02 23.62 0.43
N ASP A 189 -4.25 22.33 0.44
CA ASP A 189 -4.32 21.50 1.65
C ASP A 189 -2.99 20.84 1.98
N GLY A 190 -2.22 20.42 0.98
CA GLY A 190 -0.91 19.80 1.14
C GLY A 190 0.12 20.76 1.74
N CYS A 191 0.14 22.00 1.27
CA CYS A 191 1.01 23.06 1.82
C CYS A 191 0.51 23.60 3.17
N ARG A 192 -0.78 23.53 3.43
CA ARG A 192 -1.42 23.89 4.70
C ARG A 192 -1.54 22.73 5.68
N ALA A 193 -0.71 21.72 5.57
CA ALA A 193 -0.69 20.49 6.38
C ALA A 193 -0.74 20.69 7.92
N LYS A 194 -0.88 21.93 8.38
CA LYS A 194 -1.09 22.32 9.77
C LYS A 194 -2.56 22.21 10.23
N SER A 195 -3.52 22.06 9.34
CA SER A 195 -4.92 21.89 9.73
C SER A 195 -5.15 20.45 10.21
N ASN A 196 -5.08 20.25 11.52
CA ASN A 196 -5.29 18.97 12.19
C ASN A 196 -6.73 18.40 12.03
N THR A 197 -7.67 19.16 11.47
CA THR A 197 -9.11 18.83 11.47
C THR A 197 -9.50 17.87 10.33
N LEU A 198 -8.72 17.79 9.27
CA LEU A 198 -9.05 17.00 8.07
C LEU A 198 -8.28 15.70 7.94
N ARG A 199 -7.37 15.38 8.87
CA ARG A 199 -6.59 14.15 8.79
C ARG A 199 -6.82 13.22 9.97
N LYS A 200 -6.83 11.93 9.68
CA LYS A 200 -6.83 10.86 10.64
C LYS A 200 -5.40 10.43 10.92
N LYS A 201 -5.04 10.43 12.17
CA LYS A 201 -3.77 9.91 12.66
C LYS A 201 -3.94 8.43 12.92
N VAL A 202 -3.16 7.61 12.23
CA VAL A 202 -3.22 6.16 12.33
C VAL A 202 -1.92 5.64 12.94
N PRO A 203 -1.95 5.10 14.16
CA PRO A 203 -0.80 4.45 14.76
C PRO A 203 -0.38 3.24 13.93
N TYR A 204 0.92 3.13 13.67
CA TYR A 204 1.48 2.07 12.85
C TYR A 204 2.10 0.98 13.72
N ASP A 205 1.28 0.44 14.64
CA ASP A 205 1.71 -0.60 15.56
C ASP A 205 1.88 -1.95 14.83
N ILE A 206 2.85 -2.75 15.29
CA ILE A 206 3.17 -4.05 14.68
C ILE A 206 1.93 -4.95 14.65
N GLY A 207 1.70 -5.59 13.52
CA GLY A 207 0.57 -6.48 13.28
C GLY A 207 -0.74 -5.77 12.94
N ASN A 208 -0.80 -4.43 12.99
CA ASN A 208 -2.00 -3.71 12.61
C ASN A 208 -2.16 -3.67 11.09
N LEU A 209 -3.40 -3.85 10.65
CA LEU A 209 -3.84 -3.63 9.26
C LEU A 209 -4.54 -2.28 9.17
N VAL A 210 -4.19 -1.52 8.16
CA VAL A 210 -4.86 -0.27 7.79
C VAL A 210 -5.38 -0.39 6.37
N ILE A 211 -6.68 -0.16 6.15
CA ILE A 211 -7.28 -0.11 4.82
C ILE A 211 -7.88 1.27 4.61
N PHE A 212 -7.55 1.91 3.50
CA PHE A 212 -8.08 3.22 3.14
C PHE A 212 -8.31 3.32 1.62
N ASP A 213 -9.09 4.32 1.21
CA ASP A 213 -9.31 4.60 -0.22
C ASP A 213 -8.02 5.16 -0.83
N SER A 214 -7.53 4.55 -1.90
CA SER A 214 -6.28 4.90 -2.57
C SER A 214 -6.23 6.34 -3.09
N PHE A 215 -7.40 6.98 -3.28
CA PHE A 215 -7.51 8.39 -3.65
C PHE A 215 -7.42 9.36 -2.45
N MET A 216 -7.28 8.86 -1.23
CA MET A 216 -7.05 9.70 -0.06
C MET A 216 -5.56 10.03 0.06
N PRO A 217 -5.18 11.32 0.05
CA PRO A 217 -3.81 11.70 0.31
C PRO A 217 -3.36 11.21 1.68
N HIS A 218 -2.15 10.73 1.75
CA HIS A 218 -1.56 10.22 2.98
C HIS A 218 -0.07 10.44 3.03
N VAL A 219 0.51 10.27 4.20
CA VAL A 219 1.95 10.41 4.42
C VAL A 219 2.41 9.50 5.53
N VAL A 220 3.56 8.87 5.32
CA VAL A 220 4.33 8.25 6.40
C VAL A 220 5.11 9.35 7.11
N LEU A 221 4.89 9.49 8.41
CA LEU A 221 5.57 10.52 9.19
C LEU A 221 7.07 10.26 9.28
N PRO A 222 7.90 11.31 9.25
CA PRO A 222 9.34 11.19 9.39
C PRO A 222 9.74 10.40 10.64
N PHE A 223 10.81 9.64 10.55
CA PHE A 223 11.39 8.87 11.66
C PHE A 223 12.91 8.82 11.57
N LYS A 224 13.57 8.56 12.69
CA LYS A 224 15.03 8.49 12.78
C LYS A 224 15.47 7.05 13.04
N VAL A 225 16.44 6.61 12.26
CA VAL A 225 17.18 5.38 12.49
C VAL A 225 18.41 5.72 13.30
N LYS A 226 18.47 5.28 14.55
CA LYS A 226 19.60 5.53 15.47
C LYS A 226 20.54 4.34 15.56
N LYS A 227 20.02 3.14 15.33
CA LYS A 227 20.77 1.88 15.40
C LYS A 227 20.55 1.08 14.12
N LYS A 228 21.51 0.23 13.75
CA LYS A 228 21.37 -0.67 12.59
C LYS A 228 20.13 -1.57 12.67
N ALA A 229 19.62 -1.84 13.87
CA ALA A 229 18.41 -2.60 14.10
C ALA A 229 17.12 -1.79 13.94
N ASP A 230 17.22 -0.44 13.90
CA ASP A 230 16.05 0.41 13.73
C ASP A 230 15.62 0.35 12.26
N ARG A 231 14.36 -0.01 12.04
CA ARG A 231 13.81 -0.17 10.71
C ARG A 231 12.29 -0.11 10.76
N ARG A 232 11.70 0.23 9.63
CA ARG A 232 10.28 0.12 9.40
C ARG A 232 10.05 -0.83 8.22
N ILE A 233 9.20 -1.82 8.41
CA ILE A 233 8.81 -2.77 7.37
C ILE A 233 7.29 -2.76 7.30
N SER A 234 6.76 -2.58 6.11
CA SER A 234 5.35 -2.71 5.82
C SER A 234 5.11 -3.71 4.70
N PHE A 235 3.98 -4.39 4.78
CA PHE A 235 3.46 -5.19 3.69
C PHE A 235 2.29 -4.44 3.08
N VAL A 236 2.31 -4.21 1.78
CA VAL A 236 1.38 -3.33 1.07
C VAL A 236 0.72 -4.07 -0.07
N ILE A 237 -0.57 -3.85 -0.23
CA ILE A 237 -1.38 -4.41 -1.32
C ILE A 237 -2.38 -3.35 -1.76
N HIS A 238 -2.57 -3.24 -3.06
CA HIS A 238 -3.60 -2.39 -3.64
C HIS A 238 -4.73 -3.23 -4.21
N PHE A 239 -5.96 -2.74 -4.09
CA PHE A 239 -7.15 -3.39 -4.59
C PHE A 239 -7.94 -2.44 -5.47
N ASN A 240 -8.44 -2.94 -6.60
CA ASN A 240 -9.35 -2.21 -7.47
C ASN A 240 -10.66 -2.99 -7.65
N TYR A 241 -11.78 -2.34 -7.42
CA TYR A 241 -13.08 -2.92 -7.71
C TYR A 241 -13.43 -2.73 -9.17
N ARG A 242 -13.66 -3.84 -9.85
CA ARG A 242 -14.11 -3.88 -11.26
C ARG A 242 -15.54 -4.38 -11.32
N ARG A 243 -16.41 -3.62 -11.96
CA ARG A 243 -17.81 -4.04 -12.16
C ARG A 243 -17.92 -5.15 -13.18
N TYR A 244 -17.34 -4.91 -14.33
CA TYR A 244 -17.36 -5.83 -15.46
C TYR A 244 -16.07 -5.66 -16.24
N THR A 245 -15.56 -6.76 -16.76
CA THR A 245 -14.52 -6.77 -17.80
C THR A 245 -14.97 -7.70 -18.89
N ASP A 246 -14.42 -7.57 -20.09
CA ASP A 246 -14.72 -8.47 -21.22
C ASP A 246 -14.46 -9.95 -20.88
N ARG A 247 -13.65 -10.20 -19.88
CA ARG A 247 -13.21 -11.52 -19.44
C ARG A 247 -13.85 -12.00 -18.13
N ASN A 248 -14.44 -11.09 -17.38
CA ASN A 248 -15.14 -11.43 -16.14
C ASN A 248 -16.45 -10.62 -16.06
N PRO A 249 -17.60 -11.26 -16.35
CA PRO A 249 -18.90 -10.59 -16.33
C PRO A 249 -19.43 -10.32 -14.92
N PHE A 250 -18.71 -10.72 -13.88
CA PHE A 250 -19.13 -10.52 -12.51
C PHE A 250 -18.28 -9.43 -11.82
N PRO A 251 -18.89 -8.66 -10.90
CA PRO A 251 -18.12 -7.73 -10.07
C PRO A 251 -17.08 -8.47 -9.25
N HIS A 252 -15.85 -7.96 -9.23
CA HIS A 252 -14.74 -8.58 -8.49
C HIS A 252 -13.74 -7.55 -8.01
N LEU A 253 -12.86 -7.96 -7.08
CA LEU A 253 -11.67 -7.22 -6.71
C LEU A 253 -10.47 -7.77 -7.46
N GLU A 254 -9.70 -6.88 -8.05
CA GLU A 254 -8.34 -7.15 -8.51
C GLU A 254 -7.36 -6.63 -7.46
N TYR A 255 -6.19 -7.25 -7.33
CA TYR A 255 -5.15 -6.80 -6.40
C TYR A 255 -3.77 -6.83 -7.05
N TRP A 256 -2.93 -5.88 -6.62
CA TRP A 256 -1.52 -5.72 -7.02
C TRP A 256 -0.77 -4.83 -6.06
N TYR A 257 0.54 -4.65 -6.29
CA TYR A 257 1.40 -3.70 -5.60
C TYR A 257 2.02 -2.70 -6.57
#